data_034a6f3fba27f8e6657b89e33ec74a7f
#
_entry.id   034a6f3fba27f8e6657b89e33ec74a7f
#
_cell.length_a   1.000
_cell.length_b   1.000
_cell.length_c   1.000
_cell.angle_alpha   90.00
_cell.angle_beta   90.00
_cell.angle_gamma   90.00
#
_symmetry.space_group_name_H-M   'P 1'
#
loop_
_entity.id
_entity.type
_entity.pdbx_description
1 polymer ?
#
loop_
_entity_poly.entity_id
_entity_poly.type
_entity_poly.pdbx_seq_one_letter_code
_entity_poly.pdbx_strand_id
1 'polypeptide(L)'
;MTDLLTRLKAGRSAIRRVNLADDVVVGLRLLTDQDYLEAGVAAEEAMKARKIEVSVSSAELFEHEQTSQFLARAVVDPDTGERLFQTAEALRKALTRSQKSALVAAYLEHEKTYAPSEGNLGEAEFQKLLEAVKKTPETATLNDLSFDTLKRLIVTLAAPPSS
;
A
#
# COMPACT_ATOMS: atom_id res chain seq x y z
N MET A 1 15.23 -23.41 4.56
CA MET A 1 15.09 -22.39 3.49
C MET A 1 13.70 -22.33 2.88
N THR A 2 12.98 -23.44 2.76
CA THR A 2 11.62 -23.50 2.19
C THR A 2 10.58 -22.67 2.98
N ASP A 3 10.73 -22.58 4.30
CA ASP A 3 9.78 -21.87 5.18
C ASP A 3 9.81 -20.34 4.99
N LEU A 4 11.01 -19.72 4.85
CA LEU A 4 11.13 -18.27 4.69
C LEU A 4 10.51 -17.77 3.39
N LEU A 5 10.80 -18.43 2.27
CA LEU A 5 10.21 -18.09 0.96
C LEU A 5 8.70 -18.30 0.95
N THR A 6 8.20 -19.34 1.63
CA THR A 6 6.77 -19.60 1.77
C THR A 6 6.10 -18.48 2.57
N ARG A 7 6.70 -18.04 3.65
CA ARG A 7 6.20 -16.91 4.47
C ARG A 7 6.24 -15.58 3.71
N LEU A 8 7.32 -15.31 2.96
CA LEU A 8 7.39 -14.13 2.08
C LEU A 8 6.32 -14.13 0.99
N LYS A 9 5.95 -15.32 0.48
CA LYS A 9 4.90 -15.48 -0.52
C LYS A 9 3.49 -15.44 0.08
N ALA A 10 3.32 -15.67 1.38
CA ALA A 10 2.01 -15.70 2.03
C ALA A 10 1.24 -14.38 1.89
N GLY A 11 1.93 -13.24 1.96
CA GLY A 11 1.33 -11.93 1.69
C GLY A 11 0.79 -11.77 0.27
N ARG A 12 1.41 -12.43 -0.74
CA ARG A 12 0.95 -12.39 -2.13
C ARG A 12 -0.38 -13.10 -2.37
N SER A 13 -0.68 -14.11 -1.57
CA SER A 13 -1.93 -14.89 -1.65
C SER A 13 -3.07 -14.24 -0.85
N ALA A 14 -2.78 -13.22 -0.05
CA ALA A 14 -3.81 -12.53 0.71
C ALA A 14 -4.65 -11.64 -0.21
N ILE A 15 -5.94 -11.92 -0.25
CA ILE A 15 -6.91 -11.13 -1.02
C ILE A 15 -7.79 -10.37 -0.03
N ARG A 16 -7.78 -9.04 -0.12
CA ARG A 16 -8.69 -8.18 0.63
C ARG A 16 -9.98 -7.98 -0.15
N ARG A 17 -11.10 -8.29 0.45
CA ARG A 17 -12.43 -8.02 -0.14
C ARG A 17 -12.81 -6.57 0.06
N VAL A 18 -13.31 -5.94 -1.00
CA VAL A 18 -13.75 -4.53 -1.01
C VAL A 18 -15.13 -4.44 -1.65
N ASN A 19 -16.06 -3.82 -0.95
CA ASN A 19 -17.38 -3.51 -1.49
C ASN A 19 -17.31 -2.23 -2.32
N LEU A 20 -17.67 -2.33 -3.60
CA LEU A 20 -17.74 -1.18 -4.50
C LEU A 20 -19.17 -0.61 -4.65
N ALA A 21 -20.17 -1.45 -4.41
CA ALA A 21 -21.60 -1.13 -4.39
C ALA A 21 -22.34 -2.21 -3.61
N ASP A 22 -23.63 -2.06 -3.39
CA ASP A 22 -24.43 -2.90 -2.49
C ASP A 22 -24.26 -4.41 -2.70
N ASP A 23 -24.08 -4.85 -3.96
CA ASP A 23 -23.90 -6.28 -4.29
C ASP A 23 -22.60 -6.57 -5.07
N VAL A 24 -21.68 -5.59 -5.16
CA VAL A 24 -20.46 -5.74 -5.94
C VAL A 24 -19.24 -5.80 -5.01
N VAL A 25 -18.71 -6.99 -4.82
CA VAL A 25 -17.47 -7.25 -4.06
C VAL A 25 -16.36 -7.62 -5.02
N VAL A 26 -15.22 -6.96 -4.88
CA VAL A 26 -13.99 -7.31 -5.59
C VAL A 26 -12.89 -7.67 -4.61
N GLY A 27 -11.88 -8.39 -5.08
CA GLY A 27 -10.67 -8.69 -4.34
C GLY A 27 -9.55 -7.72 -4.71
N LEU A 28 -8.68 -7.42 -3.75
CA LEU A 28 -7.40 -6.74 -3.97
C LEU A 28 -6.28 -7.68 -3.56
N ARG A 29 -5.41 -8.02 -4.52
CA ARG A 29 -4.16 -8.74 -4.25
C ARG A 29 -3.00 -7.78 -4.11
N LEU A 30 -2.02 -8.11 -3.30
CA LEU A 30 -0.77 -7.36 -3.24
C LEU A 30 0.04 -7.56 -4.51
N LEU A 31 0.57 -6.47 -5.05
CA LEU A 31 1.42 -6.46 -6.22
C LEU A 31 2.88 -6.69 -5.82
N THR A 32 3.62 -7.33 -6.71
CA THR A 32 5.07 -7.45 -6.59
C THR A 32 5.76 -6.22 -7.18
N ASP A 33 7.03 -6.06 -6.87
CA ASP A 33 7.88 -5.04 -7.50
C ASP A 33 7.87 -5.17 -9.05
N GLN A 34 7.85 -6.41 -9.56
CA GLN A 34 7.70 -6.67 -10.98
C GLN A 34 6.36 -6.17 -11.53
N ASP A 35 5.25 -6.36 -10.82
CA ASP A 35 3.93 -5.84 -11.23
C ASP A 35 3.94 -4.30 -11.30
N TYR A 36 4.62 -3.62 -10.37
CA TYR A 36 4.78 -2.16 -10.37
C TYR A 36 5.61 -1.68 -11.57
N LEU A 37 6.74 -2.35 -11.84
CA LEU A 37 7.59 -2.04 -12.99
C LEU A 37 6.80 -2.19 -14.30
N GLU A 38 6.10 -3.30 -14.47
CA GLU A 38 5.27 -3.54 -15.64
C GLU A 38 4.12 -2.53 -15.79
N ALA A 39 3.52 -2.10 -14.67
CA ALA A 39 2.50 -1.06 -14.70
C ALA A 39 3.07 0.28 -15.17
N GLY A 40 4.27 0.64 -14.73
CA GLY A 40 4.99 1.84 -15.15
C GLY A 40 5.29 1.83 -16.65
N VAL A 41 5.88 0.73 -17.15
CA VAL A 41 6.19 0.57 -18.58
C VAL A 41 4.91 0.63 -19.43
N ALA A 42 3.84 -0.05 -19.01
CA ALA A 42 2.57 -0.02 -19.72
C ALA A 42 1.93 1.37 -19.73
N ALA A 43 2.12 2.17 -18.66
CA ALA A 43 1.67 3.56 -18.62
C ALA A 43 2.43 4.43 -19.63
N GLU A 44 3.76 4.30 -19.70
CA GLU A 44 4.56 5.00 -20.71
C GLU A 44 4.16 4.64 -22.13
N GLU A 45 3.96 3.37 -22.43
CA GLU A 45 3.52 2.90 -23.74
C GLU A 45 2.15 3.47 -24.10
N ALA A 46 1.20 3.51 -23.14
CA ALA A 46 -0.12 4.11 -23.34
C ALA A 46 -0.04 5.61 -23.65
N MET A 47 0.87 6.35 -22.99
CA MET A 47 1.11 7.76 -23.26
C MET A 47 1.72 7.96 -24.67
N LYS A 48 2.73 7.17 -25.02
CA LYS A 48 3.35 7.18 -26.37
C LYS A 48 2.33 6.88 -27.47
N ALA A 49 1.47 5.89 -27.26
CA ALA A 49 0.42 5.56 -28.23
C ALA A 49 -0.58 6.70 -28.46
N ARG A 50 -0.78 7.55 -27.47
CA ARG A 50 -1.60 8.78 -27.57
C ARG A 50 -0.80 9.99 -28.07
N LYS A 51 0.47 9.83 -28.38
CA LYS A 51 1.40 10.92 -28.79
C LYS A 51 1.55 11.99 -27.70
N ILE A 52 1.50 11.60 -26.44
CA ILE A 52 1.69 12.49 -25.29
C ILE A 52 3.06 12.19 -24.70
N GLU A 53 3.94 13.19 -24.71
CA GLU A 53 5.23 13.09 -24.03
C GLU A 53 5.06 13.21 -22.53
N VAL A 54 5.79 12.39 -21.77
CA VAL A 54 5.82 12.47 -20.30
C VAL A 54 6.66 13.71 -19.93
N SER A 55 6.00 14.67 -19.33
CA SER A 55 6.58 15.97 -18.94
C SER A 55 5.86 16.48 -17.68
N VAL A 56 6.34 17.58 -17.12
CA VAL A 56 5.68 18.22 -15.96
C VAL A 56 4.22 18.56 -16.28
N SER A 57 3.92 19.02 -17.49
CA SER A 57 2.56 19.37 -17.90
C SER A 57 1.64 18.18 -18.13
N SER A 58 2.18 16.99 -18.36
CA SER A 58 1.41 15.74 -18.53
C SER A 58 1.53 14.77 -17.35
N ALA A 59 2.19 15.17 -16.26
CA ALA A 59 2.44 14.32 -15.10
C ALA A 59 1.14 13.76 -14.49
N GLU A 60 0.11 14.57 -14.35
CA GLU A 60 -1.19 14.14 -13.83
C GLU A 60 -1.84 13.07 -14.71
N LEU A 61 -1.74 13.19 -16.04
CA LEU A 61 -2.23 12.18 -16.97
C LEU A 61 -1.44 10.89 -16.87
N PHE A 62 -0.13 10.99 -16.69
CA PHE A 62 0.75 9.83 -16.50
C PHE A 62 0.41 9.10 -15.19
N GLU A 63 0.29 9.81 -14.08
CA GLU A 63 -0.11 9.24 -12.79
C GLU A 63 -1.48 8.57 -12.86
N HIS A 64 -2.42 9.18 -13.56
CA HIS A 64 -3.75 8.62 -13.77
C HIS A 64 -3.71 7.32 -14.60
N GLU A 65 -2.87 7.27 -15.65
CA GLU A 65 -2.65 6.06 -16.45
C GLU A 65 -1.95 4.99 -15.61
N GLN A 66 -0.88 5.34 -14.91
CA GLN A 66 -0.13 4.42 -14.05
C GLN A 66 -1.04 3.81 -12.97
N THR A 67 -1.87 4.61 -12.32
CA THR A 67 -2.87 4.13 -11.35
C THR A 67 -3.84 3.15 -11.98
N SER A 68 -4.27 3.37 -13.22
CA SER A 68 -5.17 2.46 -13.92
C SER A 68 -4.49 1.14 -14.29
N GLN A 69 -3.21 1.20 -14.70
CA GLN A 69 -2.40 0.01 -15.00
C GLN A 69 -2.13 -0.83 -13.74
N PHE A 70 -1.85 -0.17 -12.63
CA PHE A 70 -1.68 -0.76 -11.33
C PHE A 70 -2.97 -1.46 -10.85
N LEU A 71 -4.11 -0.77 -10.84
CA LEU A 71 -5.38 -1.35 -10.40
C LEU A 71 -5.85 -2.51 -11.28
N ALA A 72 -5.61 -2.47 -12.59
CA ALA A 72 -5.95 -3.58 -13.49
C ALA A 72 -5.19 -4.87 -13.13
N ARG A 73 -4.04 -4.76 -12.46
CA ARG A 73 -3.25 -5.89 -11.96
C ARG A 73 -3.67 -6.31 -10.54
N ALA A 74 -4.08 -5.34 -9.72
CA ALA A 74 -4.41 -5.57 -8.31
C ALA A 74 -5.83 -6.09 -8.11
N VAL A 75 -6.79 -5.67 -8.94
CA VAL A 75 -8.19 -6.05 -8.80
C VAL A 75 -8.45 -7.44 -9.35
N VAL A 76 -8.93 -8.32 -8.49
CA VAL A 76 -9.15 -9.73 -8.77
C VAL A 76 -10.54 -10.17 -8.33
N ASP A 77 -10.96 -11.30 -8.84
CA ASP A 77 -12.10 -12.02 -8.29
C ASP A 77 -11.77 -12.45 -6.85
N PRO A 78 -12.63 -12.16 -5.87
CA PRO A 78 -12.33 -12.41 -4.46
C PRO A 78 -12.30 -13.89 -4.08
N ASP A 79 -12.85 -14.77 -4.91
CA ASP A 79 -12.95 -16.21 -4.66
C ASP A 79 -11.89 -17.00 -5.44
N THR A 80 -11.63 -16.61 -6.68
CA THR A 80 -10.67 -17.31 -7.56
C THR A 80 -9.27 -16.68 -7.56
N GLY A 81 -9.15 -15.38 -7.24
CA GLY A 81 -7.91 -14.63 -7.34
C GLY A 81 -7.51 -14.27 -8.79
N GLU A 82 -8.36 -14.54 -9.76
CA GLU A 82 -8.12 -14.20 -11.16
C GLU A 82 -8.33 -12.69 -11.41
N ARG A 83 -7.56 -12.12 -12.31
CA ARG A 83 -7.69 -10.70 -12.69
C ARG A 83 -9.07 -10.44 -13.29
N LEU A 84 -9.81 -9.47 -12.74
CA LEU A 84 -11.08 -9.01 -13.30
C LEU A 84 -10.89 -8.14 -14.55
N PHE A 85 -9.80 -7.40 -14.62
CA PHE A 85 -9.49 -6.52 -15.74
C PHE A 85 -8.18 -6.93 -16.41
N GLN A 86 -8.26 -7.32 -17.68
CA GLN A 86 -7.06 -7.68 -18.46
C GLN A 86 -6.26 -6.44 -18.89
N THR A 87 -6.93 -5.29 -19.01
CA THR A 87 -6.31 -4.02 -19.43
C THR A 87 -6.78 -2.86 -18.56
N ALA A 88 -5.95 -1.81 -18.47
CA ALA A 88 -6.34 -0.55 -17.81
C ALA A 88 -7.52 0.14 -18.52
N GLU A 89 -7.67 -0.07 -19.84
CA GLU A 89 -8.81 0.46 -20.58
C GLU A 89 -10.13 -0.19 -20.15
N ALA A 90 -10.14 -1.52 -19.99
CA ALA A 90 -11.30 -2.26 -19.50
C ALA A 90 -11.70 -1.77 -18.09
N LEU A 91 -10.72 -1.57 -17.21
CA LEU A 91 -10.95 -1.02 -15.87
C LEU A 91 -11.55 0.39 -15.93
N ARG A 92 -11.00 1.29 -16.76
CA ARG A 92 -11.52 2.67 -16.89
C ARG A 92 -12.94 2.73 -17.44
N LYS A 93 -13.31 1.80 -18.31
CA LYS A 93 -14.68 1.71 -18.83
C LYS A 93 -15.68 1.16 -17.81
N ALA A 94 -15.22 0.31 -16.90
CA ALA A 94 -16.06 -0.36 -15.92
C ALA A 94 -16.24 0.44 -14.62
N LEU A 95 -15.21 1.18 -14.18
CA LEU A 95 -15.20 1.83 -12.87
C LEU A 95 -15.39 3.35 -12.98
N THR A 96 -16.18 3.90 -12.07
CA THR A 96 -16.26 5.34 -11.85
C THR A 96 -14.99 5.87 -11.20
N ARG A 97 -14.77 7.19 -11.25
CA ARG A 97 -13.64 7.84 -10.58
C ARG A 97 -13.65 7.58 -9.07
N SER A 98 -14.83 7.64 -8.45
CA SER A 98 -14.99 7.40 -7.01
C SER A 98 -14.63 5.96 -6.62
N GLN A 99 -15.11 4.98 -7.37
CA GLN A 99 -14.77 3.58 -7.15
C GLN A 99 -13.27 3.31 -7.29
N LYS A 100 -12.64 3.91 -8.31
CA LYS A 100 -11.20 3.83 -8.50
C LYS A 100 -10.42 4.41 -7.31
N SER A 101 -10.82 5.58 -6.81
CA SER A 101 -10.21 6.19 -5.61
C SER A 101 -10.39 5.34 -4.36
N ALA A 102 -11.57 4.74 -4.18
CA ALA A 102 -11.84 3.83 -3.06
C ALA A 102 -10.95 2.58 -3.12
N LEU A 103 -10.74 2.01 -4.31
CA LEU A 103 -9.84 0.86 -4.50
C LEU A 103 -8.38 1.20 -4.19
N VAL A 104 -7.90 2.38 -4.60
CA VAL A 104 -6.54 2.84 -4.26
C VAL A 104 -6.38 2.95 -2.74
N ALA A 105 -7.32 3.60 -2.05
CA ALA A 105 -7.29 3.73 -0.60
C ALA A 105 -7.30 2.36 0.10
N ALA A 106 -8.18 1.45 -0.33
CA ALA A 106 -8.26 0.10 0.21
C ALA A 106 -6.99 -0.72 -0.06
N TYR A 107 -6.35 -0.51 -1.20
CA TYR A 107 -5.09 -1.17 -1.52
C TYR A 107 -3.95 -0.70 -0.60
N LEU A 108 -3.80 0.59 -0.40
CA LEU A 108 -2.78 1.15 0.48
C LEU A 108 -2.94 0.64 1.93
N GLU A 109 -4.17 0.53 2.41
CA GLU A 109 -4.45 -0.07 3.72
C GLU A 109 -4.12 -1.57 3.76
N HIS A 110 -4.37 -2.28 2.66
CA HIS A 110 -4.01 -3.70 2.55
C HIS A 110 -2.49 -3.89 2.53
N GLU A 111 -1.78 -3.06 1.77
CA GLU A 111 -0.32 -3.07 1.69
C GLU A 111 0.33 -2.81 3.05
N LYS A 112 -0.15 -1.83 3.81
CA LYS A 112 0.34 -1.56 5.18
C LYS A 112 0.26 -2.76 6.12
N THR A 113 -0.75 -3.62 5.95
CA THR A 113 -0.92 -4.83 6.78
C THR A 113 0.24 -5.81 6.60
N TYR A 114 0.86 -5.82 5.42
CA TYR A 114 1.96 -6.73 5.07
C TYR A 114 3.30 -6.00 4.88
N ALA A 115 3.31 -4.68 5.02
CA ALA A 115 4.55 -3.92 4.99
C ALA A 115 5.47 -4.42 6.12
N PRO A 116 6.78 -4.54 5.85
CA PRO A 116 7.73 -4.78 6.91
C PRO A 116 7.54 -3.72 8.00
N SER A 117 7.43 -4.16 9.22
CA SER A 117 7.28 -3.26 10.38
C SER A 117 8.61 -2.60 10.75
N GLU A 118 9.37 -2.14 9.75
CA GLU A 118 10.59 -1.38 9.98
C GLU A 118 10.24 -0.16 10.83
N GLY A 119 10.82 -0.11 12.02
CA GLY A 119 10.58 0.95 12.99
C GLY A 119 9.25 0.88 13.77
N ASN A 120 8.40 -0.12 13.54
CA ASN A 120 7.27 -0.43 14.40
C ASN A 120 7.72 -1.38 15.51
N LEU A 121 7.86 -0.87 16.72
CA LEU A 121 8.26 -1.66 17.87
C LEU A 121 7.05 -2.43 18.43
N GLY A 122 7.27 -3.70 18.78
CA GLY A 122 6.34 -4.46 19.62
C GLY A 122 6.14 -3.81 20.99
N GLU A 123 5.10 -4.20 21.74
CA GLU A 123 4.79 -3.57 23.04
C GLU A 123 5.98 -3.60 24.02
N ALA A 124 6.65 -4.75 24.13
CA ALA A 124 7.81 -4.91 25.04
C ALA A 124 9.01 -4.04 24.62
N GLU A 125 9.26 -3.92 23.33
CA GLU A 125 10.34 -3.08 22.79
C GLU A 125 9.99 -1.60 22.91
N PHE A 126 8.72 -1.23 22.70
CA PHE A 126 8.23 0.12 22.89
C PHE A 126 8.38 0.57 24.36
N GLN A 127 8.05 -0.28 25.33
CA GLN A 127 8.21 0.03 26.74
C GLN A 127 9.69 0.24 27.12
N LYS A 128 10.61 -0.58 26.56
CA LYS A 128 12.06 -0.38 26.74
C LYS A 128 12.53 0.96 26.17
N LEU A 129 12.04 1.32 24.98
CA LEU A 129 12.34 2.61 24.36
C LEU A 129 11.80 3.77 25.22
N LEU A 130 10.57 3.66 25.67
CA LEU A 130 9.92 4.66 26.52
C LEU A 130 10.72 4.91 27.82
N GLU A 131 11.19 3.83 28.45
CA GLU A 131 12.04 3.94 29.64
C GLU A 131 13.40 4.56 29.31
N ALA A 132 14.01 4.18 28.20
CA ALA A 132 15.28 4.75 27.75
C ALA A 132 15.15 6.27 27.49
N VAL A 133 14.10 6.70 26.81
CA VAL A 133 13.82 8.12 26.54
C VAL A 133 13.56 8.89 27.83
N LYS A 134 12.88 8.30 28.81
CA LYS A 134 12.64 8.93 30.11
C LYS A 134 13.91 9.07 30.96
N LYS A 135 14.83 8.12 30.87
CA LYS A 135 16.08 8.09 31.67
C LYS A 135 17.20 8.90 31.03
N THR A 136 17.39 8.76 29.73
CA THR A 136 18.52 9.35 28.99
C THR A 136 18.08 9.80 27.59
N PRO A 137 17.29 10.87 27.48
CA PRO A 137 16.72 11.33 26.23
C PRO A 137 17.77 11.63 25.14
N GLU A 138 18.95 12.07 25.54
CA GLU A 138 20.04 12.45 24.64
C GLU A 138 20.69 11.28 23.92
N THR A 139 20.59 10.06 24.48
CA THR A 139 21.21 8.86 23.92
C THR A 139 20.21 7.94 23.23
N ALA A 140 18.92 8.23 23.29
CA ALA A 140 17.90 7.43 22.65
C ALA A 140 17.98 7.56 21.12
N THR A 141 18.17 6.45 20.43
CA THR A 141 18.22 6.42 18.97
C THR A 141 16.79 6.46 18.40
N LEU A 142 16.37 7.63 17.94
CA LEU A 142 15.02 7.84 17.40
C LEU A 142 14.97 7.90 15.85
N ASN A 143 16.14 7.96 15.21
CA ASN A 143 16.26 8.22 13.77
C ASN A 143 15.71 7.08 12.88
N ASP A 144 15.72 5.85 13.39
CA ASP A 144 15.31 4.65 12.65
C ASP A 144 13.88 4.20 13.01
N LEU A 145 13.14 5.03 13.75
CA LEU A 145 11.78 4.70 14.15
C LEU A 145 10.77 5.10 13.08
N SER A 146 9.73 4.29 12.92
CA SER A 146 8.60 4.66 12.07
C SER A 146 7.87 5.89 12.61
N PHE A 147 7.23 6.64 11.71
CA PHE A 147 6.42 7.79 12.10
C PHE A 147 5.32 7.42 13.12
N ASP A 148 4.71 6.24 12.96
CA ASP A 148 3.68 5.75 13.89
C ASP A 148 4.26 5.47 15.29
N THR A 149 5.46 4.90 15.37
CA THR A 149 6.17 4.70 16.65
C THR A 149 6.53 6.03 17.31
N LEU A 150 7.03 7.00 16.52
CA LEU A 150 7.33 8.34 17.03
C LEU A 150 6.07 9.06 17.54
N LYS A 151 4.98 9.00 16.78
CA LYS A 151 3.68 9.56 17.19
C LYS A 151 3.18 8.92 18.48
N ARG A 152 3.25 7.59 18.58
CA ARG A 152 2.89 6.85 19.78
C ARG A 152 3.74 7.28 20.98
N LEU A 153 5.04 7.44 20.79
CA LEU A 153 5.97 7.90 21.84
C LEU A 153 5.60 9.29 22.33
N ILE A 154 5.36 10.24 21.44
CA ILE A 154 4.95 11.61 21.77
C ILE A 154 3.65 11.62 22.57
N VAL A 155 2.63 10.89 22.10
CA VAL A 155 1.33 10.80 22.77
C VAL A 155 1.49 10.20 24.18
N THR A 156 2.30 9.15 24.32
CA THR A 156 2.53 8.48 25.63
C THR A 156 3.30 9.37 26.60
N LEU A 157 4.29 10.13 26.11
CA LEU A 157 5.06 11.08 26.94
C LEU A 157 4.27 12.31 27.33
N ALA A 158 3.35 12.76 26.47
CA ALA A 158 2.48 13.92 26.73
C ALA A 158 1.26 13.59 27.61
N ALA A 159 0.94 12.31 27.79
CA ALA A 159 -0.16 11.89 28.65
C ALA A 159 0.16 12.23 30.13
N PRO A 160 -0.78 12.81 30.88
CA PRO A 160 -0.58 13.04 32.31
C PRO A 160 -0.37 11.71 33.03
N PRO A 161 0.47 11.67 34.09
CA PRO A 161 0.69 10.45 34.84
C PRO A 161 -0.65 9.93 35.39
N SER A 162 -0.93 8.68 35.14
CA SER A 162 -2.13 8.00 35.67
C SER A 162 -2.02 8.03 37.20
N SER A 163 -2.97 8.70 37.82
CA SER A 163 -3.09 8.81 39.28
C SER A 163 -3.40 7.47 39.89
#